data_d174ee8fcb5dc24a9066643af14fe21e
#
_entry.id   d174ee8fcb5dc24a9066643af14fe21e
#
_cell.length_a   1.000
_cell.length_b   1.000
_cell.length_c   1.000
_cell.angle_alpha   90.00
_cell.angle_beta   90.00
_cell.angle_gamma   90.00
#
_symmetry.space_group_name_H-M   'P 1'
#
loop_
_entity.id
_entity.type
_entity.pdbx_description
1 polymer ?
#
loop_
_entity_poly.entity_id
_entity_poly.type
_entity_poly.pdbx_seq_one_letter_code
_entity_poly.pdbx_strand_id
1 'polypeptide(L)'
;MIVMAIIGILVVMAIPRYATTIRHAREAVLKTDLQTMRAAIDSYTMDKQKAPQSLDDLVEEGYLKAIPEDPMTHSKDTWVPDTSDAMYSIDETDSGITDVHSGSEEVGTDDRPYSEW
;
A
#
# COMPACT_ATOMS: atom_id res chain seq x y z
N MET A 1 -26.28 6.60 39.56
CA MET A 1 -27.09 6.77 38.33
C MET A 1 -26.59 7.86 37.41
N ILE A 2 -26.23 9.03 37.93
CA ILE A 2 -25.66 10.13 37.11
C ILE A 2 -24.35 9.73 36.46
N VAL A 3 -23.49 9.00 37.16
CA VAL A 3 -22.18 8.55 36.64
C VAL A 3 -22.38 7.59 35.45
N MET A 4 -23.35 6.69 35.50
CA MET A 4 -23.66 5.78 34.41
C MET A 4 -24.19 6.51 33.17
N ALA A 5 -24.98 7.56 33.35
CA ALA A 5 -25.44 8.39 32.25
C ALA A 5 -24.30 9.15 31.58
N ILE A 6 -23.36 9.69 32.34
CA ILE A 6 -22.17 10.39 31.84
C ILE A 6 -21.28 9.45 31.03
N ILE A 7 -21.02 8.23 31.50
CA ILE A 7 -20.25 7.21 30.80
C ILE A 7 -20.92 6.84 29.47
N GLY A 8 -22.26 6.67 29.46
CA GLY A 8 -23.00 6.39 28.24
C GLY A 8 -22.87 7.47 27.18
N ILE A 9 -22.94 8.74 27.58
CA ILE A 9 -22.75 9.89 26.66
C ILE A 9 -21.35 9.94 26.11
N LEU A 10 -20.33 9.73 26.94
CA LEU A 10 -18.91 9.72 26.52
C LEU A 10 -18.63 8.61 25.51
N VAL A 11 -19.18 7.42 25.72
CA VAL A 11 -19.03 6.28 24.80
C VAL A 11 -19.64 6.61 23.44
N VAL A 12 -20.83 7.20 23.39
CA VAL A 12 -21.51 7.58 22.15
C VAL A 12 -20.68 8.63 21.36
N MET A 13 -20.06 9.58 22.05
CA MET A 13 -19.22 10.58 21.41
C MET A 13 -17.88 10.04 20.92
N ALA A 14 -17.36 8.98 21.54
CA ALA A 14 -16.07 8.39 21.18
C ALA A 14 -16.14 7.51 19.94
N ILE A 15 -17.26 6.80 19.70
CA ILE A 15 -17.42 5.85 18.60
C ILE A 15 -17.17 6.47 17.21
N PRO A 16 -17.77 7.62 16.83
CA PRO A 16 -17.54 8.23 15.52
C PRO A 16 -16.06 8.65 15.28
N ARG A 17 -15.42 9.17 16.31
CA ARG A 17 -13.99 9.56 16.23
C ARG A 17 -13.07 8.36 16.08
N TYR A 18 -13.43 7.25 16.72
CA TYR A 18 -12.67 6.01 16.65
C TYR A 18 -12.64 5.45 15.23
N ALA A 19 -13.76 5.41 14.52
CA ALA A 19 -13.85 4.94 13.14
C ALA A 19 -12.97 5.79 12.19
N THR A 20 -13.02 7.12 12.32
CA THR A 20 -12.19 8.03 11.53
C THR A 20 -10.69 7.84 11.83
N THR A 21 -10.33 7.66 13.10
CA THR A 21 -8.94 7.43 13.52
C THR A 21 -8.39 6.13 12.94
N ILE A 22 -9.18 5.05 12.93
CA ILE A 22 -8.78 3.78 12.33
C ILE A 22 -8.54 3.93 10.83
N ARG A 23 -9.40 4.66 10.13
CA ARG A 23 -9.25 4.91 8.70
C ARG A 23 -7.95 5.65 8.39
N HIS A 24 -7.64 6.72 9.12
CA HIS A 24 -6.38 7.43 8.98
C HIS A 24 -5.16 6.55 9.27
N ALA A 25 -5.26 5.68 10.28
CA ALA A 25 -4.19 4.73 10.60
C ALA A 25 -3.97 3.73 9.47
N ARG A 26 -5.02 3.20 8.88
CA ARG A 26 -4.93 2.29 7.72
C ARG A 26 -4.33 2.99 6.50
N GLU A 27 -4.71 4.23 6.25
CA GLU A 27 -4.14 5.03 5.16
C GLU A 27 -2.65 5.29 5.36
N ALA A 28 -2.22 5.56 6.59
CA ALA A 28 -0.82 5.72 6.92
C ALA A 28 -0.02 4.43 6.68
N VAL A 29 -0.58 3.28 7.07
CA VAL A 29 0.03 1.96 6.79
C VAL A 29 0.11 1.71 5.29
N LEU A 30 -0.94 2.01 4.54
CA LEU A 30 -0.96 1.86 3.08
C LEU A 30 0.13 2.70 2.43
N LYS A 31 0.28 3.96 2.81
CA LYS A 31 1.34 4.83 2.29
C LYS A 31 2.73 4.28 2.58
N THR A 32 2.95 3.80 3.80
CA THR A 32 4.22 3.19 4.21
C THR A 32 4.51 1.93 3.40
N ASP A 33 3.53 1.07 3.21
CA ASP A 33 3.67 -0.16 2.43
C ASP A 33 3.98 0.15 0.96
N LEU A 34 3.28 1.11 0.37
CA LEU A 34 3.54 1.56 -1.01
C LEU A 34 4.95 2.13 -1.15
N GLN A 35 5.39 2.97 -0.23
CA GLN A 35 6.73 3.53 -0.24
C GLN A 35 7.80 2.45 -0.09
N THR A 36 7.58 1.48 0.78
CA THR A 36 8.50 0.35 1.00
C THR A 36 8.64 -0.49 -0.27
N MET A 37 7.52 -0.83 -0.90
CA MET A 37 7.53 -1.61 -2.13
C MET A 37 8.18 -0.84 -3.29
N ARG A 38 7.86 0.44 -3.43
CA ARG A 38 8.47 1.30 -4.47
C ARG A 38 9.97 1.45 -4.28
N ALA A 39 10.41 1.63 -3.03
CA ALA A 39 11.84 1.68 -2.73
C ALA A 39 12.54 0.36 -3.04
N ALA A 40 11.89 -0.77 -2.77
CA ALA A 40 12.41 -2.10 -3.10
C ALA A 40 12.51 -2.29 -4.62
N ILE A 41 11.50 -1.85 -5.38
CA ILE A 41 11.52 -1.89 -6.85
C ILE A 41 12.68 -1.05 -7.40
N ASP A 42 12.87 0.16 -6.89
CA ASP A 42 13.96 1.05 -7.31
C ASP A 42 15.33 0.43 -7.00
N SER A 43 15.50 -0.14 -5.81
CA SER A 43 16.74 -0.80 -5.41
C SER A 43 17.04 -2.01 -6.29
N TYR A 44 16.05 -2.82 -6.58
CA TYR A 44 16.17 -3.97 -7.47
C TYR A 44 16.60 -3.50 -8.87
N THR A 45 15.92 -2.49 -9.39
CA THR A 45 16.21 -1.95 -10.73
C THR A 45 17.62 -1.39 -10.83
N MET A 46 18.09 -0.70 -9.79
CA MET A 46 19.45 -0.17 -9.75
C MET A 46 20.50 -1.26 -9.68
N ASP A 47 20.27 -2.29 -8.86
CA ASP A 47 21.26 -3.36 -8.66
C ASP A 47 21.30 -4.35 -9.81
N LYS A 48 20.14 -4.70 -10.37
CA LYS A 48 20.02 -5.68 -11.45
C LYS A 48 20.03 -5.06 -12.84
N GLN A 49 19.89 -3.74 -12.94
CA GLN A 49 19.78 -2.97 -14.20
C GLN A 49 18.62 -3.44 -15.08
N LYS A 50 17.59 -4.02 -14.47
CA LYS A 50 16.34 -4.42 -15.09
C LYS A 50 15.23 -4.35 -14.05
N ALA A 51 14.00 -4.09 -14.49
CA ALA A 51 12.87 -4.06 -13.60
C ALA A 51 12.46 -5.48 -13.17
N PRO A 52 11.94 -5.66 -11.95
CA PRO A 52 11.44 -6.96 -11.50
C PRO A 52 10.23 -7.39 -12.34
N GLN A 53 10.10 -8.68 -12.59
CA GLN A 53 8.96 -9.22 -13.35
C GLN A 53 7.72 -9.41 -12.49
N SER A 54 7.91 -9.57 -11.17
CA SER A 54 6.82 -9.70 -10.22
C SER A 54 7.25 -9.15 -8.86
N LEU A 55 6.29 -8.92 -7.97
CA LEU A 55 6.59 -8.52 -6.60
C LEU A 55 7.30 -9.64 -5.82
N ASP A 56 7.05 -10.90 -6.20
CA ASP A 56 7.73 -12.05 -5.59
C ASP A 56 9.24 -12.03 -5.85
N ASP A 57 9.68 -11.48 -6.96
CA ASP A 57 11.12 -11.35 -7.27
C ASP A 57 11.82 -10.47 -6.23
N LEU A 58 11.15 -9.45 -5.70
CA LEU A 58 11.69 -8.60 -4.64
C LEU A 58 11.92 -9.38 -3.33
N VAL A 59 11.02 -10.31 -3.04
CA VAL A 59 11.13 -11.18 -1.85
C VAL A 59 12.24 -12.21 -2.04
N GLU A 60 12.30 -12.85 -3.20
CA GLU A 60 13.31 -13.88 -3.51
C GLU A 60 14.73 -13.32 -3.49
N GLU A 61 14.91 -12.09 -4.00
CA GLU A 61 16.22 -11.44 -4.06
C GLU A 61 16.59 -10.69 -2.77
N GLY A 62 15.71 -10.69 -1.76
CA GLY A 62 16.01 -10.13 -0.45
C GLY A 62 15.78 -8.63 -0.31
N TYR A 63 15.15 -7.96 -1.25
CA TYR A 63 14.80 -6.54 -1.15
C TYR A 63 13.58 -6.29 -0.27
N LEU A 64 12.69 -7.28 -0.17
CA LEU A 64 11.58 -7.31 0.77
C LEU A 64 11.64 -8.60 1.58
N LYS A 65 11.27 -8.52 2.86
CA LYS A 65 11.14 -9.71 3.70
C LYS A 65 9.94 -10.55 3.30
N ALA A 66 8.82 -9.87 3.00
CA ALA A 66 7.57 -10.48 2.56
C ALA A 66 6.73 -9.38 1.88
N ILE A 67 5.79 -9.80 1.04
CA ILE A 67 4.81 -8.88 0.46
C ILE A 67 3.87 -8.45 1.58
N PRO A 68 3.71 -7.12 1.85
CA PRO A 68 2.82 -6.66 2.90
C PRO A 68 1.36 -6.88 2.52
N GLU A 69 0.53 -7.06 3.52
CA GLU A 69 -0.92 -7.15 3.34
C GLU A 69 -1.49 -5.76 3.09
N ASP A 70 -2.34 -5.62 2.05
CA ASP A 70 -3.06 -4.38 1.79
C ASP A 70 -4.08 -4.15 2.91
N PRO A 71 -3.95 -3.06 3.70
CA PRO A 71 -4.88 -2.82 4.81
C PRO A 71 -6.30 -2.53 4.35
N MET A 72 -6.50 -2.15 3.09
CA MET A 72 -7.82 -1.83 2.56
C MET A 72 -8.56 -3.07 2.05
N THR A 73 -7.84 -4.03 1.49
CA THR A 73 -8.43 -5.26 0.95
C THR A 73 -8.21 -6.48 1.82
N HIS A 74 -7.37 -6.36 2.85
CA HIS A 74 -6.96 -7.46 3.74
C HIS A 74 -6.35 -8.65 2.99
N SER A 75 -5.66 -8.39 1.87
CA SER A 75 -5.06 -9.41 1.03
C SER A 75 -3.66 -8.99 0.57
N LYS A 76 -2.79 -9.96 0.38
CA LYS A 76 -1.45 -9.78 -0.20
C LYS A 76 -1.46 -9.86 -1.72
N ASP A 77 -2.55 -10.35 -2.32
CA ASP A 77 -2.65 -10.64 -3.73
C ASP A 77 -3.35 -9.54 -4.54
N THR A 78 -3.80 -8.49 -3.87
CA THR A 78 -4.58 -7.41 -4.48
C THR A 78 -3.73 -6.21 -4.92
N TRP A 79 -2.43 -6.23 -4.69
CA TRP A 79 -1.54 -5.20 -5.21
C TRP A 79 -1.54 -5.20 -6.74
N VAL A 80 -1.69 -4.01 -7.32
CA VAL A 80 -1.70 -3.83 -8.78
C VAL A 80 -0.34 -3.27 -9.20
N PRO A 81 0.52 -4.10 -9.81
CA PRO A 81 1.78 -3.62 -10.34
C PRO A 81 1.54 -2.81 -11.63
N ASP A 82 2.29 -1.74 -11.77
CA ASP A 82 2.29 -0.92 -12.96
C ASP A 82 3.57 -1.23 -13.75
N THR A 83 3.41 -1.60 -15.00
CA THR A 83 4.51 -1.90 -15.89
C THR A 83 4.66 -0.75 -16.89
N SER A 84 5.81 -0.10 -16.92
CA SER A 84 6.12 0.85 -17.96
C SER A 84 7.13 0.27 -18.93
N ASP A 85 6.95 0.59 -20.21
CA ASP A 85 7.88 0.17 -21.24
C ASP A 85 9.25 0.82 -21.05
N ALA A 86 10.22 -0.02 -20.72
CA ALA A 86 11.62 0.07 -21.19
C ALA A 86 12.42 1.37 -21.00
N MET A 87 12.06 2.29 -20.08
CA MET A 87 12.99 3.40 -19.81
C MET A 87 14.20 2.98 -18.96
N TYR A 88 14.18 1.79 -18.36
CA TYR A 88 15.19 1.31 -17.43
C TYR A 88 15.92 0.04 -17.87
N SER A 89 15.59 -0.47 -19.04
CA SER A 89 16.22 -1.66 -19.59
C SER A 89 17.10 -1.30 -20.79
N ILE A 90 18.35 -1.74 -20.76
CA ILE A 90 19.27 -1.59 -21.88
C ILE A 90 18.83 -2.45 -23.06
N ASP A 91 18.12 -3.52 -22.78
CA ASP A 91 17.45 -4.37 -23.78
C ASP A 91 15.96 -4.06 -23.82
N GLU A 92 15.50 -3.54 -24.94
CA GLU A 92 14.09 -3.13 -25.17
C GLU A 92 13.04 -4.25 -25.01
N THR A 93 13.46 -5.43 -24.61
CA THR A 93 12.61 -6.63 -24.52
C THR A 93 12.10 -6.94 -23.11
N ASP A 94 12.64 -6.30 -22.07
CA ASP A 94 12.27 -6.59 -20.68
C ASP A 94 11.42 -5.47 -20.10
N SER A 95 10.12 -5.55 -20.35
CA SER A 95 9.14 -4.78 -19.57
C SER A 95 9.02 -5.39 -18.17
N GLY A 96 9.10 -4.57 -17.16
CA GLY A 96 9.00 -5.00 -15.77
C GLY A 96 8.19 -4.02 -14.93
N ILE A 97 8.01 -4.34 -13.67
CA ILE A 97 7.25 -3.53 -12.73
C ILE A 97 8.07 -2.29 -12.37
N THR A 98 7.48 -1.10 -12.55
CA THR A 98 8.10 0.18 -12.18
C THR A 98 7.42 0.85 -11.01
N ASP A 99 6.18 0.51 -10.74
CA ASP A 99 5.39 1.06 -9.64
C ASP A 99 4.36 0.03 -9.17
N VAL A 100 3.71 0.33 -8.06
CA VAL A 100 2.66 -0.53 -7.49
C VAL A 100 1.59 0.36 -6.87
N HIS A 101 0.35 -0.09 -6.99
CA HIS A 101 -0.83 0.58 -6.44
C HIS A 101 -1.67 -0.41 -5.63
N SER A 102 -2.50 0.13 -4.74
CA SER A 102 -3.50 -0.69 -4.04
C SER A 102 -4.57 -1.17 -5.01
N GLY A 103 -5.08 -2.38 -4.78
CA GLY A 103 -6.23 -2.91 -5.51
C GLY A 103 -7.59 -2.38 -5.04
N SER A 104 -7.63 -1.55 -4.01
CA SER A 104 -8.88 -0.98 -3.50
C SER A 104 -9.33 0.22 -4.33
N GLU A 105 -10.59 0.19 -4.75
CA GLU A 105 -11.22 1.31 -5.47
C GLU A 105 -11.92 2.30 -4.53
N GLU A 106 -11.87 2.07 -3.22
CA GLU A 106 -12.44 2.99 -2.25
C GLU A 106 -11.74 4.35 -2.30
N VAL A 107 -12.52 5.41 -2.08
CA VAL A 107 -12.00 6.77 -2.06
C VAL A 107 -11.38 7.07 -0.69
N GLY A 108 -10.17 7.58 -0.71
CA GLY A 108 -9.46 8.00 0.49
C GLY A 108 -9.93 9.33 1.05
N THR A 109 -9.32 9.76 2.15
CA THR A 109 -9.63 11.04 2.80
C THR A 109 -9.21 12.26 1.97
N ASP A 110 -8.38 12.05 0.94
CA ASP A 110 -7.96 13.08 -0.02
C ASP A 110 -8.84 13.11 -1.29
N ASP A 111 -10.00 12.47 -1.27
CA ASP A 111 -10.95 12.35 -2.37
C ASP A 111 -10.43 11.62 -3.61
N ARG A 112 -9.31 10.90 -3.48
CA ARG A 112 -8.78 10.04 -4.55
C ARG A 112 -8.94 8.56 -4.19
N PRO A 113 -9.24 7.68 -5.18
CA PRO A 113 -9.25 6.24 -4.94
C PRO A 113 -7.88 5.75 -4.48
N TYR A 114 -7.86 4.75 -3.60
CA TYR A 114 -6.60 4.16 -3.16
C TYR A 114 -5.80 3.53 -4.31
N SER A 115 -6.49 3.09 -5.36
CA SER A 115 -5.85 2.57 -6.57
C SER A 115 -5.02 3.61 -7.34
N GLU A 116 -5.19 4.89 -7.03
CA GLU A 116 -4.41 5.99 -7.59
C GLU A 116 -3.28 6.47 -6.67
N TRP A 117 -3.21 5.93 -5.48
CA TRP A 117 -2.16 6.29 -4.54
C TRP A 117 -0.86 5.59 -4.93
#